data_2921c95325f47783a47a71c2aa6255c1
#
_entry.id   2921c95325f47783a47a71c2aa6255c1
#
_cell.length_a   1.000
_cell.length_b   1.000
_cell.length_c   1.000
_cell.angle_alpha   90.00
_cell.angle_beta   90.00
_cell.angle_gamma   90.00
#
_symmetry.space_group_name_H-M   'P 1'
#
loop_
_entity.id
_entity.type
_entity.pdbx_description
1 polymer ?
#
loop_
_entity_poly.entity_id
_entity_poly.type
_entity_poly.pdbx_seq_one_letter_code
_entity_poly.pdbx_strand_id
1 'polypeptide(L)'
;VKNWLLKFFSLLRYLLPKNIGNRFLIVSTTGLGDTLWGTPAIRALRKTYPGAYIGVLTTPLGKEVLKNNPHIDEFFVLRHLPIFSLLALLSHLRRRRIAKIFIFHTSQRPILPFCTWLGASHIVATAGINKGLDSLLTQPMPAKRQHEIQRRLEIVGCFGDVSMEIFPSSASPLQETSPPIPVVGLHPGAKDLFKQWPPSHFIALGNRLKDHLGCHIVVTGGPEEKELVTKIVRGIEGAKAMTAPLSISDLAALIQQMALLVTNDTGPMHIACAVKTPALALFCPTDPILCGPYHVPKSRILQKPITCTPCLKKKCRDPFCMRQIGIEDAFQNSLALFYG
;
A
#
# COMPACT_ATOMS: atom_id res chain seq x y z
N VAL A 1 11.61 12.76 -20.71
CA VAL A 1 11.66 12.08 -22.01
C VAL A 1 10.32 12.23 -22.69
N LYS A 2 10.29 12.67 -23.95
CA LYS A 2 9.04 12.80 -24.73
C LYS A 2 8.46 11.43 -25.09
N ASN A 3 7.14 11.27 -25.03
CA ASN A 3 6.47 9.98 -25.27
C ASN A 3 6.75 9.39 -26.66
N TRP A 4 6.98 10.23 -27.68
CA TRP A 4 7.27 9.73 -29.04
C TRP A 4 8.61 8.99 -29.12
N LEU A 5 9.65 9.44 -28.39
CA LEU A 5 10.92 8.71 -28.30
C LEU A 5 10.73 7.34 -27.65
N LEU A 6 9.98 7.29 -26.53
CA LEU A 6 9.70 6.03 -25.85
C LEU A 6 8.91 5.06 -26.73
N LYS A 7 7.94 5.58 -27.51
CA LYS A 7 7.19 4.79 -28.50
C LYS A 7 8.08 4.31 -29.62
N PHE A 8 8.93 5.16 -30.17
CA PHE A 8 9.85 4.79 -31.24
C PHE A 8 10.78 3.65 -30.82
N PHE A 9 11.47 3.77 -29.70
CA PHE A 9 12.30 2.70 -29.19
C PHE A 9 11.52 1.41 -28.91
N SER A 10 10.26 1.50 -28.52
CA SER A 10 9.44 0.31 -28.27
C SER A 10 9.03 -0.44 -29.54
N LEU A 11 9.17 0.16 -30.74
CA LEU A 11 8.92 -0.54 -32.02
C LEU A 11 9.88 -1.73 -32.21
N LEU A 12 11.08 -1.69 -31.62
CA LEU A 12 12.02 -2.81 -31.65
C LEU A 12 11.42 -4.10 -31.07
N ARG A 13 10.35 -4.02 -30.26
CA ARG A 13 9.63 -5.20 -29.75
C ARG A 13 9.10 -6.14 -30.84
N TYR A 14 8.78 -5.60 -32.02
CA TYR A 14 8.26 -6.41 -33.13
C TYR A 14 9.31 -7.32 -33.75
N LEU A 15 10.58 -7.02 -33.53
CA LEU A 15 11.71 -7.85 -33.95
C LEU A 15 12.03 -8.98 -32.96
N LEU A 16 11.41 -8.97 -31.79
CA LEU A 16 11.68 -9.96 -30.74
C LEU A 16 10.74 -11.15 -30.86
N PRO A 17 11.24 -12.38 -30.69
CA PRO A 17 10.40 -13.55 -30.60
C PRO A 17 9.45 -13.45 -29.40
N LYS A 18 8.19 -13.90 -29.57
CA LYS A 18 7.21 -13.88 -28.50
C LYS A 18 7.36 -15.08 -27.59
N ASN A 19 7.49 -14.80 -26.29
CA ASN A 19 7.47 -15.83 -25.27
C ASN A 19 6.04 -16.32 -25.03
N ILE A 20 5.88 -17.62 -24.81
CA ILE A 20 4.61 -18.28 -24.51
C ILE A 20 4.74 -19.09 -23.22
N GLY A 21 3.60 -19.45 -22.61
CA GLY A 21 3.55 -20.30 -21.41
C GLY A 21 3.22 -19.53 -20.13
N ASN A 22 3.35 -20.21 -18.98
CA ASN A 22 2.93 -19.70 -17.68
C ASN A 22 4.13 -19.08 -16.92
N ARG A 23 4.74 -18.05 -17.54
CA ARG A 23 5.82 -17.26 -16.93
C ARG A 23 5.39 -15.80 -16.89
N PHE A 24 5.15 -15.33 -15.68
CA PHE A 24 4.48 -14.05 -15.42
C PHE A 24 5.45 -13.05 -14.77
N LEU A 25 5.32 -11.78 -15.14
CA LEU A 25 5.96 -10.67 -14.47
C LEU A 25 4.88 -9.70 -13.98
N ILE A 26 4.85 -9.46 -12.68
CA ILE A 26 4.02 -8.42 -12.08
C ILE A 26 4.89 -7.16 -11.92
N VAL A 27 4.36 -6.02 -12.32
CA VAL A 27 5.04 -4.72 -12.19
C VAL A 27 4.27 -3.86 -11.18
N SER A 28 4.88 -3.62 -10.02
CA SER A 28 4.35 -2.80 -8.92
C SER A 28 5.46 -1.94 -8.35
N THR A 29 5.59 -0.68 -8.82
CA THR A 29 6.73 0.18 -8.52
C THR A 29 6.34 1.46 -7.79
N THR A 30 5.31 1.40 -6.94
CA THR A 30 4.76 2.51 -6.20
C THR A 30 4.87 2.32 -4.68
N GLY A 31 3.95 2.87 -3.91
CA GLY A 31 3.99 2.89 -2.45
C GLY A 31 3.63 1.57 -1.77
N LEU A 32 3.68 1.59 -0.43
CA LEU A 32 3.38 0.44 0.42
C LEU A 32 1.95 -0.07 0.21
N GLY A 33 0.95 0.82 0.29
CA GLY A 33 -0.46 0.44 0.09
C GLY A 33 -0.72 -0.15 -1.29
N ASP A 34 -0.19 0.50 -2.35
CA ASP A 34 -0.27 0.01 -3.72
C ASP A 34 0.27 -1.42 -3.88
N THR A 35 1.36 -1.73 -3.17
CA THR A 35 1.98 -3.04 -3.20
C THR A 35 1.12 -4.07 -2.48
N LEU A 36 0.58 -3.74 -1.30
CA LEU A 36 -0.31 -4.62 -0.54
C LEU A 36 -1.59 -4.95 -1.30
N TRP A 37 -2.20 -3.98 -2.01
CA TRP A 37 -3.37 -4.24 -2.86
C TRP A 37 -3.10 -5.25 -3.98
N GLY A 38 -1.83 -5.49 -4.31
CA GLY A 38 -1.43 -6.50 -5.30
C GLY A 38 -1.42 -7.94 -4.77
N THR A 39 -1.35 -8.13 -3.45
CA THR A 39 -1.16 -9.47 -2.86
C THR A 39 -2.32 -10.43 -3.14
N PRO A 40 -3.61 -10.02 -3.12
CA PRO A 40 -4.70 -10.92 -3.51
C PRO A 40 -4.60 -11.40 -4.97
N ALA A 41 -4.19 -10.52 -5.88
CA ALA A 41 -4.01 -10.88 -7.29
C ALA A 41 -2.82 -11.83 -7.50
N ILE A 42 -1.72 -11.64 -6.77
CA ILE A 42 -0.55 -12.53 -6.78
C ILE A 42 -0.96 -13.93 -6.29
N ARG A 43 -1.67 -14.00 -5.17
CA ARG A 43 -2.20 -15.26 -4.62
C ARG A 43 -3.17 -15.94 -5.57
N ALA A 44 -4.12 -15.22 -6.16
CA ALA A 44 -5.08 -15.75 -7.13
C ALA A 44 -4.37 -16.32 -8.36
N LEU A 45 -3.34 -15.60 -8.87
CA LEU A 45 -2.53 -16.06 -10.00
C LEU A 45 -1.80 -17.37 -9.66
N ARG A 46 -1.18 -17.48 -8.47
CA ARG A 46 -0.51 -18.71 -8.00
C ARG A 46 -1.51 -19.87 -7.86
N LYS A 47 -2.70 -19.62 -7.30
CA LYS A 47 -3.74 -20.64 -7.15
C LYS A 47 -4.26 -21.16 -8.49
N THR A 48 -4.43 -20.24 -9.47
CA THR A 48 -4.91 -20.62 -10.81
C THR A 48 -3.82 -21.34 -11.61
N TYR A 49 -2.55 -21.00 -11.40
CA TYR A 49 -1.41 -21.57 -12.12
C TYR A 49 -0.33 -22.03 -11.12
N PRO A 50 -0.51 -23.17 -10.41
CA PRO A 50 0.39 -23.60 -9.33
C PRO A 50 1.85 -23.77 -9.77
N GLY A 51 2.09 -24.28 -11.00
CA GLY A 51 3.42 -24.47 -11.58
C GLY A 51 3.99 -23.26 -12.33
N ALA A 52 3.32 -22.10 -12.31
CA ALA A 52 3.80 -20.94 -13.03
C ALA A 52 5.03 -20.32 -12.36
N TYR A 53 5.87 -19.67 -13.15
CA TYR A 53 6.87 -18.74 -12.64
C TYR A 53 6.25 -17.36 -12.47
N ILE A 54 6.34 -16.78 -11.27
CA ILE A 54 5.84 -15.45 -10.91
C ILE A 54 6.99 -14.59 -10.41
N GLY A 55 7.49 -13.71 -11.29
CA GLY A 55 8.46 -12.66 -10.92
C GLY A 55 7.75 -11.35 -10.58
N VAL A 56 8.34 -10.56 -9.70
CA VAL A 56 7.82 -9.22 -9.36
C VAL A 56 8.89 -8.16 -9.56
N LEU A 57 8.64 -7.21 -10.46
CA LEU A 57 9.43 -6.00 -10.63
C LEU A 57 8.88 -4.91 -9.70
N THR A 58 9.67 -4.51 -8.72
CA THR A 58 9.23 -3.61 -7.66
C THR A 58 10.35 -2.67 -7.17
N THR A 59 10.03 -1.79 -6.22
CA THR A 59 10.98 -0.93 -5.51
C THR A 59 11.60 -1.64 -4.31
N PRO A 60 12.66 -1.10 -3.67
CA PRO A 60 13.16 -1.64 -2.40
C PRO A 60 12.06 -1.76 -1.34
N LEU A 61 11.21 -0.73 -1.19
CA LEU A 61 10.07 -0.75 -0.29
C LEU A 61 9.08 -1.88 -0.64
N GLY A 62 8.74 -2.02 -1.94
CA GLY A 62 7.83 -3.07 -2.38
C GLY A 62 8.39 -4.49 -2.14
N LYS A 63 9.71 -4.67 -2.26
CA LYS A 63 10.36 -5.93 -1.89
C LYS A 63 10.22 -6.23 -0.40
N GLU A 64 10.34 -5.22 0.47
CA GLU A 64 10.13 -5.40 1.90
C GLU A 64 8.69 -5.77 2.25
N VAL A 65 7.72 -5.09 1.61
CA VAL A 65 6.28 -5.39 1.80
C VAL A 65 5.94 -6.83 1.40
N LEU A 66 6.55 -7.33 0.32
CA LEU A 66 6.28 -8.66 -0.22
C LEU A 66 7.27 -9.74 0.30
N LYS A 67 8.12 -9.38 1.24
CA LYS A 67 9.10 -10.32 1.82
C LYS A 67 8.39 -11.56 2.39
N ASN A 68 9.00 -12.71 2.14
CA ASN A 68 8.46 -14.02 2.58
C ASN A 68 7.10 -14.42 1.95
N ASN A 69 6.64 -13.74 0.90
CA ASN A 69 5.42 -14.13 0.22
C ASN A 69 5.64 -15.44 -0.58
N PRO A 70 4.96 -16.55 -0.22
CA PRO A 70 5.20 -17.86 -0.82
C PRO A 70 4.71 -17.97 -2.27
N HIS A 71 3.98 -16.97 -2.74
CA HIS A 71 3.41 -16.97 -4.09
C HIS A 71 4.35 -16.35 -5.14
N ILE A 72 5.52 -15.83 -4.72
CA ILE A 72 6.49 -15.13 -5.57
C ILE A 72 7.77 -15.95 -5.66
N ASP A 73 8.25 -16.21 -6.88
CA ASP A 73 9.48 -16.97 -7.10
C ASP A 73 10.72 -16.07 -7.11
N GLU A 74 10.60 -14.83 -7.62
CA GLU A 74 11.77 -13.95 -7.76
C GLU A 74 11.39 -12.47 -7.71
N PHE A 75 12.27 -11.66 -7.12
CA PHE A 75 12.16 -10.21 -7.08
C PHE A 75 13.18 -9.53 -7.98
N PHE A 76 12.71 -8.60 -8.79
CA PHE A 76 13.52 -7.67 -9.56
C PHE A 76 13.36 -6.28 -8.96
N VAL A 77 14.44 -5.75 -8.37
CA VAL A 77 14.36 -4.49 -7.61
C VAL A 77 14.82 -3.33 -8.47
N LEU A 78 13.88 -2.43 -8.74
CA LEU A 78 14.15 -1.19 -9.44
C LEU A 78 14.68 -0.15 -8.44
N ARG A 79 16.00 0.05 -8.43
CA ARG A 79 16.63 1.18 -7.72
C ARG A 79 16.76 2.37 -8.68
N HIS A 80 17.18 3.55 -8.19
CA HIS A 80 17.62 4.64 -9.07
C HIS A 80 18.89 4.18 -9.79
N LEU A 81 18.73 3.64 -11.00
CA LEU A 81 19.79 2.91 -11.67
C LEU A 81 20.40 3.75 -12.81
N PRO A 82 21.72 3.79 -12.92
CA PRO A 82 22.40 4.17 -14.16
C PRO A 82 21.94 3.23 -15.30
N ILE A 83 22.07 3.70 -16.54
CA ILE A 83 21.58 3.00 -17.73
C ILE A 83 22.11 1.56 -17.85
N PHE A 84 23.34 1.32 -17.43
CA PHE A 84 23.96 -0.01 -17.42
C PHE A 84 23.23 -1.01 -16.52
N SER A 85 22.70 -0.56 -15.38
CA SER A 85 21.94 -1.41 -14.48
C SER A 85 20.56 -1.78 -15.06
N LEU A 86 19.96 -0.90 -15.86
CA LEU A 86 18.74 -1.20 -16.61
C LEU A 86 19.00 -2.25 -17.69
N LEU A 87 20.15 -2.20 -18.38
CA LEU A 87 20.54 -3.21 -19.37
C LEU A 87 20.80 -4.57 -18.72
N ALA A 88 21.49 -4.60 -17.57
CA ALA A 88 21.69 -5.82 -16.79
C ALA A 88 20.35 -6.44 -16.34
N LEU A 89 19.44 -5.60 -15.83
CA LEU A 89 18.09 -6.02 -15.45
C LEU A 89 17.30 -6.56 -16.64
N LEU A 90 17.40 -5.91 -17.80
CA LEU A 90 16.76 -6.35 -19.03
C LEU A 90 17.28 -7.72 -19.47
N SER A 91 18.61 -7.92 -19.45
CA SER A 91 19.24 -9.20 -19.77
C SER A 91 18.77 -10.31 -18.83
N HIS A 92 18.74 -10.03 -17.53
CA HIS A 92 18.28 -10.98 -16.52
C HIS A 92 16.82 -11.37 -16.74
N LEU A 93 15.91 -10.39 -16.92
CA LEU A 93 14.50 -10.64 -17.17
C LEU A 93 14.24 -11.39 -18.49
N ARG A 94 15.01 -11.11 -19.55
CA ARG A 94 14.91 -11.84 -20.83
C ARG A 94 15.21 -13.33 -20.68
N ARG A 95 16.20 -13.69 -19.86
CA ARG A 95 16.54 -15.11 -19.59
C ARG A 95 15.37 -15.85 -18.94
N ARG A 96 14.47 -15.13 -18.24
CA ARG A 96 13.26 -15.70 -17.62
C ARG A 96 12.15 -16.00 -18.62
N ARG A 97 12.28 -15.56 -19.90
CA ARG A 97 11.29 -15.80 -20.98
C ARG A 97 9.85 -15.49 -20.55
N ILE A 98 9.65 -14.28 -20.01
CA ILE A 98 8.34 -13.82 -19.51
C ILE A 98 7.34 -13.83 -20.65
N ALA A 99 6.22 -14.53 -20.49
CA ALA A 99 5.15 -14.65 -21.47
C ALA A 99 4.06 -13.57 -21.30
N LYS A 100 3.71 -13.25 -20.05
CA LYS A 100 2.71 -12.21 -19.73
C LYS A 100 3.25 -11.24 -18.68
N ILE A 101 2.97 -9.95 -18.89
CA ILE A 101 3.34 -8.88 -17.97
C ILE A 101 2.04 -8.23 -17.49
N PHE A 102 1.86 -8.20 -16.17
CA PHE A 102 0.72 -7.56 -15.50
C PHE A 102 1.20 -6.30 -14.80
N ILE A 103 0.79 -5.13 -15.28
CA ILE A 103 1.19 -3.84 -14.73
C ILE A 103 0.10 -3.35 -13.79
N PHE A 104 0.35 -3.45 -12.48
CA PHE A 104 -0.57 -2.97 -11.46
C PHE A 104 -0.51 -1.45 -11.34
N HIS A 105 0.70 -0.92 -11.23
CA HIS A 105 0.96 0.51 -11.24
C HIS A 105 2.43 0.81 -11.55
N THR A 106 2.70 1.96 -12.19
CA THR A 106 4.07 2.40 -12.48
C THR A 106 4.32 3.81 -11.96
N SER A 107 5.43 3.98 -11.25
CA SER A 107 5.87 5.30 -10.79
C SER A 107 6.57 6.11 -11.88
N GLN A 108 7.20 5.47 -12.85
CA GLN A 108 8.07 6.08 -13.85
C GLN A 108 7.62 5.76 -15.29
N ARG A 109 7.71 6.76 -16.19
CA ARG A 109 7.37 6.60 -17.61
C ARG A 109 8.16 5.51 -18.35
N PRO A 110 9.48 5.32 -18.13
CA PRO A 110 10.27 4.33 -18.88
C PRO A 110 9.92 2.87 -18.59
N ILE A 111 9.19 2.57 -17.52
CA ILE A 111 8.91 1.18 -17.12
C ILE A 111 8.08 0.44 -18.17
N LEU A 112 7.03 1.06 -18.69
CA LEU A 112 6.19 0.40 -19.71
C LEU A 112 6.94 0.15 -21.03
N PRO A 113 7.70 1.13 -21.60
CA PRO A 113 8.61 0.85 -22.73
C PRO A 113 9.64 -0.24 -22.44
N PHE A 114 10.25 -0.23 -21.25
CA PHE A 114 11.17 -1.28 -20.82
C PHE A 114 10.52 -2.68 -20.87
N CYS A 115 9.26 -2.80 -20.41
CA CYS A 115 8.51 -4.06 -20.45
C CYS A 115 8.28 -4.55 -21.87
N THR A 116 8.17 -3.66 -22.87
CA THR A 116 8.00 -4.07 -24.28
C THR A 116 9.21 -4.82 -24.85
N TRP A 117 10.38 -4.65 -24.27
CA TRP A 117 11.63 -5.29 -24.72
C TRP A 117 11.83 -6.69 -24.15
N LEU A 118 10.93 -7.17 -23.29
CA LEU A 118 11.04 -8.50 -22.68
C LEU A 118 10.53 -9.63 -23.59
N GLY A 119 9.94 -9.32 -24.76
CA GLY A 119 9.39 -10.33 -25.67
C GLY A 119 8.11 -10.98 -25.17
N ALA A 120 7.43 -10.40 -24.19
CA ALA A 120 6.16 -10.91 -23.70
C ALA A 120 5.09 -10.86 -24.79
N SER A 121 4.25 -11.91 -24.88
CA SER A 121 3.11 -11.96 -25.80
C SER A 121 2.00 -11.02 -25.34
N HIS A 122 1.85 -10.84 -24.02
CA HIS A 122 0.82 -9.99 -23.43
C HIS A 122 1.39 -9.00 -22.43
N ILE A 123 1.00 -7.73 -22.56
CA ILE A 123 1.24 -6.65 -21.61
C ILE A 123 -0.12 -6.09 -21.23
N VAL A 124 -0.56 -6.38 -20.01
CA VAL A 124 -1.90 -6.09 -19.50
C VAL A 124 -1.82 -4.99 -18.45
N ALA A 125 -2.61 -3.94 -18.62
CA ALA A 125 -2.75 -2.85 -17.66
C ALA A 125 -4.07 -2.12 -17.84
N THR A 126 -4.47 -1.32 -16.87
CA THR A 126 -5.62 -0.42 -17.00
C THR A 126 -5.29 0.72 -17.98
N ALA A 127 -6.16 0.95 -18.95
CA ALA A 127 -6.03 2.06 -19.90
C ALA A 127 -6.25 3.42 -19.22
N GLY A 128 -5.70 4.48 -19.79
CA GLY A 128 -5.86 5.87 -19.34
C GLY A 128 -4.91 6.31 -18.22
N ILE A 129 -4.25 5.40 -17.54
CA ILE A 129 -3.35 5.72 -16.40
C ILE A 129 -1.86 5.60 -16.70
N ASN A 130 -1.50 5.21 -17.93
CA ASN A 130 -0.10 4.92 -18.32
C ASN A 130 0.63 6.12 -18.92
N LYS A 131 0.25 7.34 -18.52
CA LYS A 131 0.95 8.59 -18.89
C LYS A 131 1.06 8.80 -20.41
N GLY A 132 0.01 8.42 -21.17
CA GLY A 132 -0.08 8.53 -22.63
C GLY A 132 0.67 7.43 -23.40
N LEU A 133 0.99 6.32 -22.76
CA LEU A 133 1.70 5.18 -23.33
C LEU A 133 0.82 3.93 -23.53
N ASP A 134 -0.51 4.07 -23.47
CA ASP A 134 -1.46 2.95 -23.60
C ASP A 134 -1.32 2.16 -24.90
N SER A 135 -0.86 2.81 -25.98
CA SER A 135 -0.57 2.13 -27.26
C SER A 135 0.53 1.06 -27.17
N LEU A 136 1.27 1.00 -26.07
CA LEU A 136 2.27 -0.05 -25.80
C LEU A 136 1.66 -1.29 -25.16
N LEU A 137 0.44 -1.21 -24.64
CA LEU A 137 -0.28 -2.35 -24.11
C LEU A 137 -0.72 -3.26 -25.25
N THR A 138 -0.70 -4.57 -24.99
CA THR A 138 -1.29 -5.54 -25.93
C THR A 138 -2.73 -5.88 -25.55
N GLN A 139 -3.05 -5.71 -24.24
CA GLN A 139 -4.38 -5.94 -23.68
C GLN A 139 -4.71 -4.82 -22.70
N PRO A 140 -5.23 -3.67 -23.18
CA PRO A 140 -5.69 -2.60 -22.30
C PRO A 140 -7.00 -3.00 -21.62
N MET A 141 -7.04 -2.90 -20.28
CA MET A 141 -8.24 -3.12 -19.49
C MET A 141 -9.01 -1.80 -19.31
N PRO A 142 -10.35 -1.79 -19.39
CA PRO A 142 -11.12 -0.57 -19.21
C PRO A 142 -10.92 0.02 -17.81
N ALA A 143 -10.81 1.35 -17.73
CA ALA A 143 -10.81 2.06 -16.47
C ALA A 143 -12.22 2.05 -15.88
N LYS A 144 -12.37 1.54 -14.65
CA LYS A 144 -13.63 1.53 -13.89
C LYS A 144 -13.41 2.21 -12.55
N ARG A 145 -14.48 2.80 -12.00
CA ARG A 145 -14.47 3.27 -10.60
C ARG A 145 -14.69 2.08 -9.68
N GLN A 146 -13.61 1.51 -9.19
CA GLN A 146 -13.63 0.32 -8.33
C GLN A 146 -12.42 0.32 -7.41
N HIS A 147 -12.45 -0.51 -6.37
CA HIS A 147 -11.33 -0.65 -5.45
C HIS A 147 -10.06 -1.17 -6.15
N GLU A 148 -8.90 -0.70 -5.71
CA GLU A 148 -7.60 -1.04 -6.30
C GLU A 148 -7.29 -2.54 -6.25
N ILE A 149 -7.76 -3.27 -5.25
CA ILE A 149 -7.65 -4.74 -5.17
C ILE A 149 -8.41 -5.38 -6.33
N GLN A 150 -9.66 -4.99 -6.55
CA GLN A 150 -10.50 -5.52 -7.63
C GLN A 150 -9.89 -5.26 -9.00
N ARG A 151 -9.35 -4.05 -9.20
CA ARG A 151 -8.64 -3.69 -10.43
C ARG A 151 -7.47 -4.64 -10.73
N ARG A 152 -6.69 -5.01 -9.71
CA ARG A 152 -5.54 -5.91 -9.88
C ARG A 152 -5.96 -7.34 -10.16
N LEU A 153 -7.02 -7.81 -9.54
CA LEU A 153 -7.61 -9.12 -9.85
C LEU A 153 -8.10 -9.19 -11.30
N GLU A 154 -8.76 -8.13 -11.78
CA GLU A 154 -9.17 -8.04 -13.18
C GLU A 154 -7.97 -8.02 -14.14
N ILE A 155 -6.88 -7.32 -13.81
CA ILE A 155 -5.66 -7.27 -14.63
C ILE A 155 -5.05 -8.66 -14.79
N VAL A 156 -5.00 -9.47 -13.75
CA VAL A 156 -4.46 -10.84 -13.87
C VAL A 156 -5.49 -11.83 -14.43
N GLY A 157 -6.78 -11.47 -14.47
CA GLY A 157 -7.87 -12.33 -14.92
C GLY A 157 -8.10 -13.55 -14.01
N CYS A 158 -7.69 -13.46 -12.74
CA CYS A 158 -7.86 -14.49 -11.74
C CYS A 158 -8.58 -13.90 -10.53
N PHE A 159 -9.54 -14.64 -9.99
CA PHE A 159 -10.39 -14.18 -8.91
C PHE A 159 -10.29 -15.11 -7.70
N GLY A 160 -10.70 -14.62 -6.52
CA GLY A 160 -10.66 -15.38 -5.28
C GLY A 160 -10.75 -14.49 -4.06
N ASP A 161 -10.15 -14.93 -2.96
CA ASP A 161 -10.09 -14.18 -1.72
C ASP A 161 -9.39 -12.82 -1.92
N VAL A 162 -10.05 -11.76 -1.49
CA VAL A 162 -9.63 -10.37 -1.66
C VAL A 162 -8.81 -9.82 -0.50
N SER A 163 -8.59 -10.61 0.58
CA SER A 163 -7.80 -10.18 1.72
C SER A 163 -6.35 -9.98 1.34
N MET A 164 -5.79 -8.85 1.77
CA MET A 164 -4.36 -8.56 1.62
C MET A 164 -3.52 -9.47 2.51
N GLU A 165 -2.28 -9.70 2.10
CA GLU A 165 -1.30 -10.50 2.83
C GLU A 165 -0.03 -9.71 3.09
N ILE A 166 0.45 -9.82 4.32
CA ILE A 166 1.78 -9.42 4.74
C ILE A 166 2.29 -10.46 5.72
N PHE A 167 3.58 -10.69 5.72
CA PHE A 167 4.21 -11.71 6.57
C PHE A 167 5.02 -11.01 7.67
N PRO A 168 4.44 -10.86 8.89
CA PRO A 168 5.11 -10.24 10.02
C PRO A 168 6.39 -10.98 10.40
N SER A 169 7.33 -10.28 11.03
CA SER A 169 8.47 -10.93 11.69
C SER A 169 8.00 -11.71 12.93
N SER A 170 8.82 -12.64 13.39
CA SER A 170 8.59 -13.35 14.65
C SER A 170 8.91 -12.50 15.89
N ALA A 171 9.40 -11.28 15.71
CA ALA A 171 9.70 -10.37 16.80
C ALA A 171 8.42 -9.94 17.51
N SER A 172 8.46 -9.88 18.85
CA SER A 172 7.43 -9.26 19.67
C SER A 172 7.90 -7.87 20.10
N PRO A 173 7.57 -6.80 19.35
CA PRO A 173 8.05 -5.46 19.66
C PRO A 173 7.43 -4.86 20.92
N LEU A 174 6.31 -5.40 21.40
CA LEU A 174 5.64 -4.99 22.62
C LEU A 174 6.03 -5.94 23.77
N GLN A 175 6.22 -5.36 24.95
CA GLN A 175 6.41 -6.15 26.17
C GLN A 175 5.09 -6.78 26.58
N GLU A 176 5.12 -8.08 26.85
CA GLU A 176 3.98 -8.77 27.44
C GLU A 176 3.81 -8.32 28.90
N THR A 177 2.58 -8.01 29.27
CA THR A 177 2.18 -7.71 30.66
C THR A 177 1.32 -8.84 31.19
N SER A 178 1.37 -9.09 32.50
CA SER A 178 0.51 -10.09 33.13
C SER A 178 -0.29 -9.44 34.27
N PRO A 179 -1.61 -9.29 34.16
CA PRO A 179 -2.47 -9.65 33.00
C PRO A 179 -2.20 -8.78 31.76
N PRO A 180 -2.54 -9.23 30.57
CA PRO A 180 -2.27 -8.50 29.35
C PRO A 180 -3.15 -7.23 29.28
N ILE A 181 -2.47 -6.06 29.22
CA ILE A 181 -3.14 -4.78 29.05
C ILE A 181 -3.27 -4.52 27.54
N PRO A 182 -4.50 -4.23 27.04
CA PRO A 182 -4.68 -3.96 25.62
C PRO A 182 -3.86 -2.76 25.15
N VAL A 183 -3.34 -2.83 23.94
CA VAL A 183 -2.56 -1.76 23.33
C VAL A 183 -3.37 -1.12 22.21
N VAL A 184 -3.54 0.19 22.26
CA VAL A 184 -4.13 0.99 21.20
C VAL A 184 -3.03 1.78 20.48
N GLY A 185 -2.92 1.56 19.18
CA GLY A 185 -1.99 2.27 18.31
C GLY A 185 -2.59 3.55 17.77
N LEU A 186 -1.80 4.62 17.75
CA LEU A 186 -2.10 5.87 17.05
C LEU A 186 -1.04 6.11 15.99
N HIS A 187 -1.44 6.25 14.71
CA HIS A 187 -0.53 6.61 13.62
C HIS A 187 -0.92 7.97 13.03
N PRO A 188 -0.35 9.07 13.55
CA PRO A 188 -0.73 10.42 13.16
C PRO A 188 -0.09 10.89 11.86
N GLY A 189 0.93 10.18 11.37
CA GLY A 189 1.66 10.52 10.17
C GLY A 189 0.85 10.33 8.89
N ALA A 190 1.25 11.02 7.86
CA ALA A 190 0.89 10.78 6.46
C ALA A 190 1.86 11.54 5.57
N LYS A 191 2.23 10.95 4.43
CA LYS A 191 3.11 11.60 3.44
C LYS A 191 2.62 12.96 2.97
N ASP A 192 1.31 13.09 2.81
CA ASP A 192 0.67 14.33 2.38
C ASP A 192 0.02 14.99 3.60
N LEU A 193 0.45 16.21 3.96
CA LEU A 193 -0.05 16.95 5.14
C LEU A 193 -1.57 17.13 5.13
N PHE A 194 -2.19 17.26 3.95
CA PHE A 194 -3.65 17.41 3.84
C PHE A 194 -4.44 16.15 4.26
N LYS A 195 -3.76 15.04 4.51
CA LYS A 195 -4.35 13.80 5.04
C LYS A 195 -4.15 13.63 6.55
N GLN A 196 -3.43 14.54 7.20
CA GLN A 196 -3.15 14.43 8.63
C GLN A 196 -4.29 15.02 9.46
N TRP A 197 -4.84 14.21 10.35
CA TRP A 197 -5.75 14.68 11.39
C TRP A 197 -4.97 15.49 12.42
N PRO A 198 -5.56 16.56 13.02
CA PRO A 198 -4.82 17.43 13.92
C PRO A 198 -4.15 16.69 15.09
N PRO A 199 -2.90 17.02 15.43
CA PRO A 199 -2.21 16.39 16.57
C PRO A 199 -2.97 16.53 17.89
N SER A 200 -3.64 17.67 18.11
CA SER A 200 -4.47 17.92 19.30
C SER A 200 -5.67 16.96 19.40
N HIS A 201 -6.21 16.54 18.25
CA HIS A 201 -7.31 15.58 18.22
C HIS A 201 -6.81 14.16 18.55
N PHE A 202 -5.62 13.76 18.07
CA PHE A 202 -4.98 12.50 18.48
C PHE A 202 -4.69 12.47 19.97
N ILE A 203 -4.21 13.59 20.56
CA ILE A 203 -3.95 13.71 22.00
C ILE A 203 -5.26 13.53 22.78
N ALA A 204 -6.30 14.27 22.42
CA ALA A 204 -7.58 14.19 23.09
C ALA A 204 -8.20 12.79 23.00
N LEU A 205 -8.17 12.17 21.81
CA LEU A 205 -8.64 10.81 21.60
C LEU A 205 -7.84 9.80 22.43
N GLY A 206 -6.50 9.90 22.42
CA GLY A 206 -5.61 8.99 23.13
C GLY A 206 -5.84 9.01 24.65
N ASN A 207 -5.99 10.19 25.25
CA ASN A 207 -6.32 10.32 26.69
C ASN A 207 -7.67 9.67 26.99
N ARG A 208 -8.73 9.97 26.19
CA ARG A 208 -10.06 9.38 26.41
C ARG A 208 -10.07 7.86 26.27
N LEU A 209 -9.37 7.31 25.28
CA LEU A 209 -9.26 5.84 25.10
C LEU A 209 -8.52 5.20 26.26
N LYS A 210 -7.40 5.81 26.72
CA LYS A 210 -6.64 5.34 27.88
C LYS A 210 -7.53 5.30 29.13
N ASP A 211 -8.23 6.40 29.41
CA ASP A 211 -9.06 6.54 30.62
C ASP A 211 -10.26 5.57 30.62
N HIS A 212 -10.86 5.36 29.45
CA HIS A 212 -12.04 4.51 29.33
C HIS A 212 -11.72 3.01 29.24
N LEU A 213 -10.65 2.65 28.52
CA LEU A 213 -10.30 1.24 28.25
C LEU A 213 -9.22 0.68 29.18
N GLY A 214 -8.56 1.51 29.99
CA GLY A 214 -7.40 1.09 30.78
C GLY A 214 -6.25 0.55 29.91
N CYS A 215 -6.09 1.08 28.68
CA CYS A 215 -5.16 0.57 27.70
C CYS A 215 -3.82 1.31 27.68
N HIS A 216 -2.79 0.69 27.12
CA HIS A 216 -1.56 1.37 26.74
C HIS A 216 -1.71 2.05 25.38
N ILE A 217 -1.23 3.30 25.30
CA ILE A 217 -1.18 4.04 24.03
C ILE A 217 0.22 3.96 23.44
N VAL A 218 0.32 3.50 22.18
CA VAL A 218 1.56 3.47 21.40
C VAL A 218 1.38 4.38 20.19
N VAL A 219 2.23 5.40 20.06
CA VAL A 219 2.21 6.33 18.92
C VAL A 219 3.32 5.93 17.96
N THR A 220 2.94 5.57 16.71
CA THR A 220 3.87 5.12 15.69
C THR A 220 4.14 6.21 14.66
N GLY A 221 5.34 6.22 14.08
CA GLY A 221 5.71 7.11 12.99
C GLY A 221 7.07 6.78 12.40
N GLY A 222 7.31 7.22 11.17
CA GLY A 222 8.62 7.14 10.54
C GLY A 222 9.63 8.13 11.13
N PRO A 223 10.91 8.03 10.74
CA PRO A 223 11.95 8.96 11.21
C PRO A 223 11.62 10.44 10.94
N GLU A 224 10.98 10.72 9.79
CA GLU A 224 10.57 12.08 9.41
C GLU A 224 9.41 12.60 10.27
N GLU A 225 8.68 11.72 10.97
CA GLU A 225 7.51 12.05 11.78
C GLU A 225 7.85 12.14 13.28
N LYS A 226 9.12 12.04 13.64
CA LYS A 226 9.59 12.01 15.05
C LYS A 226 9.08 13.19 15.87
N GLU A 227 9.10 14.40 15.34
CA GLU A 227 8.61 15.59 16.04
C GLU A 227 7.10 15.52 16.31
N LEU A 228 6.33 15.09 15.31
CA LEU A 228 4.89 14.90 15.40
C LEU A 228 4.55 13.85 16.46
N VAL A 229 5.21 12.71 16.43
CA VAL A 229 5.04 11.62 17.40
C VAL A 229 5.40 12.11 18.81
N THR A 230 6.54 12.78 18.97
CA THR A 230 6.99 13.31 20.26
C THR A 230 5.97 14.30 20.85
N LYS A 231 5.41 15.19 20.03
CA LYS A 231 4.37 16.14 20.45
C LYS A 231 3.13 15.42 20.99
N ILE A 232 2.69 14.36 20.32
CA ILE A 232 1.49 13.61 20.72
C ILE A 232 1.75 12.80 22.00
N VAL A 233 2.90 12.11 22.07
CA VAL A 233 3.27 11.33 23.26
C VAL A 233 3.37 12.22 24.51
N ARG A 234 3.92 13.44 24.41
CA ARG A 234 3.96 14.38 25.53
C ARG A 234 2.57 14.82 26.01
N GLY A 235 1.58 14.80 25.15
CA GLY A 235 0.19 15.15 25.47
C GLY A 235 -0.65 13.99 26.02
N ILE A 236 -0.13 12.77 26.05
CA ILE A 236 -0.83 11.57 26.55
C ILE A 236 0.03 10.91 27.62
N GLU A 237 -0.42 10.95 28.87
CA GLU A 237 0.33 10.40 29.99
C GLU A 237 0.59 8.90 29.83
N GLY A 238 1.85 8.49 29.97
CA GLY A 238 2.27 7.08 29.87
C GLY A 238 2.26 6.52 28.45
N ALA A 239 2.00 7.33 27.41
CA ALA A 239 2.11 6.87 26.02
C ALA A 239 3.57 6.60 25.65
N LYS A 240 3.76 5.59 24.78
CA LYS A 240 5.07 5.21 24.26
C LYS A 240 5.24 5.62 22.80
N ALA A 241 6.38 6.21 22.45
CA ALA A 241 6.76 6.50 21.08
C ALA A 241 7.39 5.28 20.41
N MET A 242 6.99 4.97 19.17
CA MET A 242 7.63 3.95 18.34
C MET A 242 8.07 4.61 17.02
N THR A 243 9.22 5.27 17.05
CA THR A 243 9.81 6.01 15.91
C THR A 243 11.16 5.44 15.48
N ALA A 244 11.63 4.37 16.12
CA ALA A 244 12.81 3.64 15.65
C ALA A 244 12.56 3.12 14.22
N PRO A 245 13.58 3.08 13.37
CA PRO A 245 13.44 2.51 12.04
C PRO A 245 13.06 1.02 12.14
N LEU A 246 11.79 0.74 11.95
CA LEU A 246 11.28 -0.64 11.85
C LEU A 246 11.30 -1.10 10.41
N SER A 247 11.65 -2.36 10.17
CA SER A 247 11.32 -2.98 8.89
C SER A 247 9.80 -3.07 8.72
N ILE A 248 9.33 -3.22 7.49
CA ILE A 248 7.88 -3.37 7.24
C ILE A 248 7.32 -4.62 7.93
N SER A 249 8.11 -5.69 8.01
CA SER A 249 7.73 -6.92 8.72
C SER A 249 7.61 -6.70 10.24
N ASP A 250 8.50 -5.88 10.84
CA ASP A 250 8.45 -5.56 12.27
C ASP A 250 7.29 -4.60 12.59
N LEU A 251 7.03 -3.65 11.70
CA LEU A 251 5.86 -2.78 11.82
C LEU A 251 4.56 -3.59 11.73
N ALA A 252 4.51 -4.59 10.86
CA ALA A 252 3.36 -5.49 10.76
C ALA A 252 3.20 -6.33 12.04
N ALA A 253 4.29 -6.84 12.61
CA ALA A 253 4.28 -7.57 13.89
C ALA A 253 3.81 -6.67 15.05
N LEU A 254 4.28 -5.42 15.08
CA LEU A 254 3.83 -4.43 16.07
C LEU A 254 2.33 -4.16 15.95
N ILE A 255 1.83 -3.89 14.73
CA ILE A 255 0.43 -3.60 14.49
C ILE A 255 -0.44 -4.83 14.80
N GLN A 256 0.02 -6.03 14.50
CA GLN A 256 -0.71 -7.27 14.80
C GLN A 256 -0.98 -7.49 16.30
N GLN A 257 -0.13 -6.96 17.17
CA GLN A 257 -0.27 -7.04 18.62
C GLN A 257 -1.21 -5.96 19.20
N MET A 258 -1.66 -5.00 18.38
CA MET A 258 -2.57 -3.95 18.83
C MET A 258 -4.02 -4.45 18.86
N ALA A 259 -4.77 -4.09 19.91
CA ALA A 259 -6.20 -4.31 19.98
C ALA A 259 -6.99 -3.40 19.02
N LEU A 260 -6.41 -2.22 18.70
CA LEU A 260 -6.99 -1.24 17.78
C LEU A 260 -5.87 -0.36 17.22
N LEU A 261 -5.95 0.01 15.95
CA LEU A 261 -5.15 1.06 15.34
C LEU A 261 -6.06 2.22 14.87
N VAL A 262 -5.77 3.44 15.32
CA VAL A 262 -6.36 4.66 14.75
C VAL A 262 -5.32 5.33 13.85
N THR A 263 -5.66 5.57 12.59
CA THR A 263 -4.70 6.01 11.60
C THR A 263 -5.32 6.90 10.53
N ASN A 264 -4.53 7.78 9.93
CA ASN A 264 -4.90 8.48 8.71
C ASN A 264 -4.91 7.50 7.50
N ASP A 265 -5.39 7.95 6.33
CA ASP A 265 -5.27 7.23 5.05
C ASP A 265 -3.79 7.11 4.62
N THR A 266 -3.12 6.06 5.10
CA THR A 266 -1.69 5.83 4.91
C THR A 266 -1.33 4.34 4.89
N GLY A 267 -0.05 4.02 4.67
CA GLY A 267 0.46 2.65 4.61
C GLY A 267 0.10 1.77 5.82
N PRO A 268 0.30 2.20 7.07
CA PRO A 268 -0.07 1.45 8.27
C PRO A 268 -1.53 1.00 8.35
N MET A 269 -2.47 1.77 7.78
CA MET A 269 -3.87 1.34 7.64
C MET A 269 -3.97 0.03 6.85
N HIS A 270 -3.26 -0.05 5.72
CA HIS A 270 -3.29 -1.25 4.88
C HIS A 270 -2.57 -2.43 5.54
N ILE A 271 -1.52 -2.16 6.33
CA ILE A 271 -0.87 -3.19 7.15
C ILE A 271 -1.87 -3.74 8.18
N ALA A 272 -2.57 -2.87 8.92
CA ALA A 272 -3.59 -3.29 9.89
C ALA A 272 -4.66 -4.18 9.24
N CYS A 273 -5.14 -3.80 8.06
CA CYS A 273 -6.06 -4.61 7.28
C CYS A 273 -5.47 -5.99 6.92
N ALA A 274 -4.19 -6.04 6.53
CA ALA A 274 -3.52 -7.28 6.12
C ALA A 274 -3.25 -8.24 7.28
N VAL A 275 -2.93 -7.70 8.48
CA VAL A 275 -2.74 -8.50 9.71
C VAL A 275 -4.03 -8.67 10.54
N LYS A 276 -5.17 -8.15 10.03
CA LYS A 276 -6.51 -8.25 10.64
C LYS A 276 -6.64 -7.54 12.00
N THR A 277 -5.82 -6.55 12.26
CA THR A 277 -5.96 -5.67 13.43
C THR A 277 -7.16 -4.74 13.23
N PRO A 278 -8.06 -4.59 14.21
CA PRO A 278 -9.13 -3.60 14.15
C PRO A 278 -8.58 -2.22 13.82
N ALA A 279 -9.19 -1.51 12.85
CA ALA A 279 -8.64 -0.24 12.38
C ALA A 279 -9.72 0.82 12.18
N LEU A 280 -9.51 2.00 12.79
CA LEU A 280 -10.24 3.21 12.49
C LEU A 280 -9.43 4.08 11.54
N ALA A 281 -9.93 4.22 10.32
CA ALA A 281 -9.28 4.97 9.24
C ALA A 281 -9.90 6.37 9.08
N LEU A 282 -9.09 7.41 9.20
CA LEU A 282 -9.49 8.80 9.06
C LEU A 282 -9.21 9.25 7.63
N PHE A 283 -10.28 9.53 6.87
CA PHE A 283 -10.21 9.81 5.45
C PHE A 283 -10.62 11.23 5.11
N CYS A 284 -9.77 11.94 4.42
CA CYS A 284 -10.09 13.13 3.63
C CYS A 284 -8.83 13.57 2.87
N PRO A 285 -8.93 14.06 1.65
CA PRO A 285 -10.06 14.11 0.71
C PRO A 285 -10.09 12.91 -0.26
N THR A 286 -9.34 11.85 0.02
CA THR A 286 -9.27 10.64 -0.81
C THR A 286 -10.59 9.87 -0.78
N ASP A 287 -10.89 9.17 -1.87
CA ASP A 287 -12.09 8.36 -1.99
C ASP A 287 -11.85 6.97 -1.39
N PRO A 288 -12.47 6.63 -0.24
CA PRO A 288 -12.25 5.34 0.40
C PRO A 288 -12.79 4.15 -0.39
N ILE A 289 -13.72 4.37 -1.33
CA ILE A 289 -14.20 3.33 -2.24
C ILE A 289 -13.03 2.79 -3.10
N LEU A 290 -12.09 3.65 -3.46
CA LEU A 290 -10.96 3.28 -4.30
C LEU A 290 -9.80 2.65 -3.53
N CYS A 291 -9.57 3.10 -2.28
CA CYS A 291 -8.33 2.82 -1.55
C CYS A 291 -8.50 2.63 -0.04
N GLY A 292 -9.71 2.52 0.48
CA GLY A 292 -9.95 2.29 1.90
C GLY A 292 -9.79 0.82 2.31
N PRO A 293 -10.10 0.48 3.58
CA PRO A 293 -10.27 -0.90 3.99
C PRO A 293 -11.27 -1.63 3.09
N TYR A 294 -10.89 -2.78 2.57
CA TYR A 294 -11.69 -3.52 1.61
C TYR A 294 -11.96 -4.94 2.10
N HIS A 295 -13.24 -5.27 2.34
CA HIS A 295 -13.69 -6.55 2.91
C HIS A 295 -12.95 -6.93 4.20
N VAL A 296 -12.74 -5.94 5.09
CA VAL A 296 -12.14 -6.13 6.41
C VAL A 296 -13.21 -5.87 7.48
N PRO A 297 -13.77 -6.92 8.11
CA PRO A 297 -14.90 -6.79 9.03
C PRO A 297 -14.65 -5.85 10.21
N LYS A 298 -13.43 -5.89 10.76
CA LYS A 298 -13.02 -5.07 11.89
C LYS A 298 -12.32 -3.78 11.43
N SER A 299 -12.95 -3.04 10.52
CA SER A 299 -12.48 -1.73 10.11
C SER A 299 -13.62 -0.75 9.94
N ARG A 300 -13.38 0.50 10.27
CA ARG A 300 -14.31 1.61 10.06
C ARG A 300 -13.61 2.79 9.42
N ILE A 301 -14.36 3.56 8.65
CA ILE A 301 -13.88 4.76 7.98
C ILE A 301 -14.66 5.94 8.54
N LEU A 302 -13.93 6.96 9.01
CA LEU A 302 -14.50 8.27 9.30
C LEU A 302 -14.09 9.22 8.19
N GLN A 303 -15.09 9.75 7.51
CA GLN A 303 -14.93 10.75 6.47
C GLN A 303 -15.97 11.84 6.62
N LYS A 304 -15.57 13.08 6.42
CA LYS A 304 -16.50 14.22 6.32
C LYS A 304 -16.56 14.71 4.88
N PRO A 305 -17.69 15.30 4.45
CA PRO A 305 -17.83 15.84 3.11
C PRO A 305 -16.74 16.86 2.77
N ILE A 306 -16.24 16.79 1.55
CA ILE A 306 -15.28 17.77 1.04
C ILE A 306 -16.06 19.02 0.64
N THR A 307 -15.82 20.14 1.31
CA THR A 307 -16.50 21.42 1.05
C THR A 307 -15.79 22.31 0.02
N CYS A 308 -14.53 21.99 -0.31
CA CYS A 308 -13.74 22.76 -1.30
C CYS A 308 -14.04 22.32 -2.73
N THR A 309 -14.34 23.27 -3.61
CA THR A 309 -14.57 23.04 -5.04
C THR A 309 -13.78 24.04 -5.88
N PRO A 310 -12.70 23.62 -6.58
CA PRO A 310 -12.09 22.28 -6.55
C PRO A 310 -11.25 22.04 -5.29
N CYS A 311 -11.12 20.77 -4.89
CA CYS A 311 -10.20 20.39 -3.81
C CYS A 311 -8.74 20.58 -4.26
N LEU A 312 -7.95 21.31 -3.47
CA LEU A 312 -6.55 21.63 -3.78
C LEU A 312 -5.59 20.44 -3.58
N LYS A 313 -6.02 19.39 -2.87
CA LYS A 313 -5.19 18.19 -2.59
C LYS A 313 -3.79 18.57 -2.11
N LYS A 314 -2.74 18.15 -2.80
CA LYS A 314 -1.33 18.43 -2.44
C LYS A 314 -0.96 19.90 -2.28
N LYS A 315 -1.76 20.81 -2.81
CA LYS A 315 -1.58 22.26 -2.64
C LYS A 315 -2.36 22.82 -1.44
N CYS A 316 -3.15 21.99 -0.75
CA CYS A 316 -3.90 22.38 0.43
C CYS A 316 -2.93 22.61 1.60
N ARG A 317 -2.96 23.82 2.16
CA ARG A 317 -2.17 24.20 3.35
C ARG A 317 -2.98 24.11 4.64
N ASP A 318 -4.30 24.06 4.52
CA ASP A 318 -5.23 24.01 5.63
C ASP A 318 -6.29 22.92 5.37
N PRO A 319 -6.06 21.67 5.84
CA PRO A 319 -6.99 20.56 5.63
C PRO A 319 -8.21 20.68 6.56
N PHE A 320 -9.06 21.68 6.31
CA PHE A 320 -10.29 21.93 7.08
C PHE A 320 -11.18 20.66 7.17
N CYS A 321 -11.28 19.92 6.07
CA CYS A 321 -12.03 18.66 6.02
C CYS A 321 -11.53 17.61 7.02
N MET A 322 -10.22 17.52 7.27
CA MET A 322 -9.69 16.63 8.32
C MET A 322 -10.04 17.14 9.72
N ARG A 323 -10.06 18.47 9.95
CA ARG A 323 -10.45 19.04 11.25
C ARG A 323 -11.93 18.83 11.57
N GLN A 324 -12.78 18.66 10.55
CA GLN A 324 -14.20 18.37 10.74
C GLN A 324 -14.49 16.96 11.28
N ILE A 325 -13.53 16.04 11.20
CA ILE A 325 -13.64 14.73 11.86
C ILE A 325 -13.57 14.97 13.37
N GLY A 326 -14.70 14.80 14.06
CA GLY A 326 -14.83 15.09 15.48
C GLY A 326 -14.13 14.05 16.35
N ILE A 327 -13.61 14.48 17.51
CA ILE A 327 -13.00 13.59 18.50
C ILE A 327 -14.05 12.61 19.05
N GLU A 328 -15.29 13.07 19.25
CA GLU A 328 -16.39 12.22 19.72
C GLU A 328 -16.72 11.11 18.72
N ASP A 329 -16.84 11.46 17.42
CA ASP A 329 -17.09 10.46 16.37
C ASP A 329 -15.95 9.41 16.36
N ALA A 330 -14.69 9.86 16.47
CA ALA A 330 -13.53 8.98 16.50
C ALA A 330 -13.52 8.07 17.74
N PHE A 331 -13.88 8.60 18.90
CA PHE A 331 -13.96 7.86 20.16
C PHE A 331 -15.04 6.77 20.09
N GLN A 332 -16.26 7.10 19.72
CA GLN A 332 -17.36 6.13 19.64
C GLN A 332 -17.09 5.01 18.62
N ASN A 333 -16.53 5.37 17.46
CA ASN A 333 -16.13 4.36 16.46
C ASN A 333 -14.96 3.49 16.93
N SER A 334 -14.02 4.04 17.73
CA SER A 334 -12.95 3.28 18.36
C SER A 334 -13.48 2.25 19.35
N LEU A 335 -14.43 2.65 20.22
CA LEU A 335 -15.07 1.73 21.18
C LEU A 335 -15.84 0.62 20.47
N ALA A 336 -16.59 0.97 19.44
CA ALA A 336 -17.34 0.00 18.65
C ALA A 336 -16.44 -1.01 17.91
N LEU A 337 -15.20 -0.65 17.57
CA LEU A 337 -14.21 -1.57 17.01
C LEU A 337 -13.49 -2.39 18.07
N PHE A 338 -13.32 -1.84 19.25
CA PHE A 338 -12.63 -2.50 20.36
C PHE A 338 -13.45 -3.63 20.98
N TYR A 339 -14.78 -3.39 21.16
CA TYR A 339 -15.70 -4.34 21.77
C TYR A 339 -16.40 -5.28 20.78
N GLY A 340 -16.44 -4.96 19.48
CA GLY A 340 -17.07 -5.77 18.39
C GLY A 340 -16.06 -6.60 17.65
#